data_b81cda3ec3644870b5276354183a2b59
#
_entry.id   b81cda3ec3644870b5276354183a2b59
#
_cell.length_a   1.000
_cell.length_b   1.000
_cell.length_c   1.000
_cell.angle_alpha   90.00
_cell.angle_beta   90.00
_cell.angle_gamma   90.00
#
_symmetry.space_group_name_H-M   'P 1'
#
loop_
_entity.id
_entity.type
_entity.pdbx_description
1 polymer ?
#
loop_
_entity_poly.entity_id
_entity_poly.type
_entity_poly.pdbx_seq_one_letter_code
_entity_poly.pdbx_strand_id
1 'polypeptide(L)'
;MKILFDQGVPVPLRASVAAEVSTCFEMDWSALSNGELLAQAESEFDGFVTTDKNLRYQQDLAERKIAIFVLPTTRWPLLKAYAVAIGAMKTGDYIEWALPDPTNSA
;
A
#
# COMPACT_ATOMS: atom_id res chain seq x y z
N MET A 1 -7.80 3.92 -11.70
CA MET A 1 -7.62 3.12 -10.48
C MET A 1 -7.59 4.03 -9.27
N LYS A 2 -8.30 3.66 -8.22
CA LYS A 2 -8.32 4.39 -6.95
C LYS A 2 -7.52 3.63 -5.91
N ILE A 3 -6.53 4.29 -5.32
CA ILE A 3 -5.59 3.68 -4.37
C ILE A 3 -5.65 4.40 -3.04
N LEU A 4 -5.68 3.63 -1.95
CA LEU A 4 -5.64 4.15 -0.58
C LEU A 4 -4.24 3.97 -0.01
N PHE A 5 -3.66 5.03 0.53
CA PHE A 5 -2.40 4.98 1.28
C PHE A 5 -2.67 4.89 2.78
N ASP A 6 -2.07 3.90 3.42
CA ASP A 6 -2.07 3.77 4.87
C ASP A 6 -1.23 4.89 5.51
N GLN A 7 -1.42 5.14 6.80
CA GLN A 7 -0.77 6.22 7.54
C GLN A 7 0.76 6.22 7.45
N GLY A 8 1.37 5.04 7.41
CA GLY A 8 2.82 4.92 7.34
C GLY A 8 3.43 5.23 5.99
N VAL A 9 2.61 5.39 4.95
CA VAL A 9 3.11 5.66 3.60
C VAL A 9 3.36 7.15 3.42
N PRO A 10 4.58 7.56 3.00
CA PRO A 10 4.87 8.98 2.79
C PRO A 10 3.98 9.61 1.72
N VAL A 11 3.33 10.72 2.08
CA VAL A 11 2.41 11.43 1.17
C VAL A 11 3.07 11.87 -0.14
N PRO A 12 4.35 12.32 -0.15
CA PRO A 12 4.99 12.71 -1.41
C PRO A 12 5.03 11.63 -2.49
N LEU A 13 4.94 10.36 -2.10
CA LEU A 13 4.89 9.26 -3.07
C LEU A 13 3.67 9.37 -4.00
N ARG A 14 2.58 9.96 -3.52
CA ARG A 14 1.34 10.14 -4.29
C ARG A 14 1.59 10.80 -5.65
N ALA A 15 2.45 11.81 -5.69
CA ALA A 15 2.70 12.55 -6.93
C ALA A 15 3.38 11.71 -8.01
N SER A 16 4.03 10.63 -7.63
CA SER A 16 4.74 9.75 -8.55
C SER A 16 3.93 8.52 -9.00
N VAL A 17 2.75 8.31 -8.42
CA VAL A 17 1.89 7.17 -8.74
C VAL A 17 0.87 7.58 -9.80
N ALA A 18 0.78 6.81 -10.89
CA ALA A 18 -0.17 7.06 -11.99
C ALA A 18 -1.55 6.50 -11.64
N ALA A 19 -2.19 7.06 -10.61
CA ALA A 19 -3.51 6.65 -10.13
C ALA A 19 -4.11 7.77 -9.27
N GLU A 20 -5.40 7.67 -8.99
CA GLU A 20 -6.07 8.54 -8.02
C GLU A 20 -5.78 8.01 -6.62
N VAL A 21 -5.04 8.77 -5.82
CA VAL A 21 -4.58 8.34 -4.50
C VAL A 21 -5.25 9.17 -3.41
N SER A 22 -5.79 8.50 -2.39
CA SER A 22 -6.28 9.10 -1.15
C SER A 22 -5.52 8.52 0.02
N THR A 23 -5.47 9.24 1.14
CA THR A 23 -4.83 8.76 2.37
C THR A 23 -5.89 8.41 3.40
N CYS A 24 -5.53 7.56 4.37
CA CYS A 24 -6.42 7.25 5.49
C CYS A 24 -6.79 8.51 6.28
N PHE A 25 -5.87 9.47 6.38
CA PHE A 25 -6.14 10.75 7.03
C PHE A 25 -7.23 11.53 6.28
N GLU A 26 -7.14 11.61 4.95
CA GLU A 26 -8.15 12.32 4.13
C GLU A 26 -9.52 11.67 4.20
N MET A 27 -9.57 10.34 4.37
CA MET A 27 -10.83 9.60 4.49
C MET A 27 -11.39 9.58 5.91
N ASP A 28 -10.66 10.16 6.88
CA ASP A 28 -11.02 10.12 8.30
C ASP A 28 -11.06 8.67 8.85
N TRP A 29 -10.18 7.82 8.34
CA TRP A 29 -10.12 6.40 8.72
C TRP A 29 -8.91 6.06 9.59
N SER A 30 -8.21 7.06 10.12
CA SER A 30 -6.97 6.86 10.87
C SER A 30 -7.14 6.07 12.16
N ALA A 31 -8.35 6.04 12.73
CA ALA A 31 -8.63 5.33 13.97
C ALA A 31 -9.16 3.89 13.74
N LEU A 32 -9.36 3.48 12.49
CA LEU A 32 -9.86 2.14 12.19
C LEU A 32 -8.79 1.08 12.44
N SER A 33 -9.21 -0.08 12.93
CA SER A 33 -8.34 -1.25 12.98
C SER A 33 -8.03 -1.73 11.56
N ASN A 34 -7.00 -2.58 11.39
CA ASN A 34 -6.64 -3.09 10.07
C ASN A 34 -7.79 -3.83 9.39
N GLY A 35 -8.56 -4.62 10.13
CA GLY A 35 -9.71 -5.34 9.57
C GLY A 35 -10.81 -4.41 9.10
N GLU A 36 -11.15 -3.41 9.92
CA GLU A 36 -12.15 -2.40 9.58
C GLU A 36 -11.69 -1.57 8.38
N LEU A 37 -10.42 -1.17 8.38
CA LEU A 37 -9.82 -0.38 7.31
C LEU A 37 -9.88 -1.12 5.97
N LEU A 38 -9.49 -2.39 5.94
CA LEU A 38 -9.53 -3.19 4.72
C LEU A 38 -10.96 -3.39 4.21
N ALA A 39 -11.92 -3.61 5.12
CA ALA A 39 -13.32 -3.77 4.74
C ALA A 39 -13.87 -2.50 4.10
N GLN A 40 -13.55 -1.33 4.66
CA GLN A 40 -13.97 -0.06 4.09
C GLN A 40 -13.27 0.22 2.76
N ALA A 41 -11.96 -0.03 2.69
CA ALA A 41 -11.18 0.21 1.49
C ALA A 41 -11.68 -0.64 0.31
N GLU A 42 -12.04 -1.88 0.56
CA GLU A 42 -12.50 -2.81 -0.48
C GLU A 42 -13.74 -2.30 -1.22
N SER A 43 -14.61 -1.53 -0.54
CA SER A 43 -15.83 -1.01 -1.15
C SER A 43 -15.60 0.27 -1.98
N GLU A 44 -14.46 0.96 -1.79
CA GLU A 44 -14.24 2.27 -2.40
C GLU A 44 -12.95 2.37 -3.21
N PHE A 45 -12.00 1.45 -3.02
CA PHE A 45 -10.69 1.52 -3.66
C PHE A 45 -10.35 0.21 -4.36
N ASP A 46 -9.49 0.32 -5.37
CA ASP A 46 -8.98 -0.83 -6.12
C ASP A 46 -7.69 -1.37 -5.50
N GLY A 47 -6.94 -0.52 -4.80
CA GLY A 47 -5.66 -0.89 -4.21
C GLY A 47 -5.42 -0.22 -2.86
N PHE A 48 -4.63 -0.90 -2.03
CA PHE A 48 -4.21 -0.44 -0.71
C PHE A 48 -2.70 -0.56 -0.60
N VAL A 49 -2.02 0.53 -0.24
CA VAL A 49 -0.57 0.57 -0.07
C VAL A 49 -0.26 0.79 1.39
N THR A 50 0.56 -0.06 1.98
CA THR A 50 0.94 -0.02 3.38
C THR A 50 2.41 -0.31 3.57
N THR A 51 2.94 0.05 4.73
CA THR A 51 4.28 -0.34 5.17
C THR A 51 4.24 -1.39 6.29
N ASP A 52 3.06 -1.86 6.66
CA ASP A 52 2.87 -2.87 7.69
C ASP A 52 3.15 -4.27 7.15
N LYS A 53 4.35 -4.77 7.40
CA LYS A 53 4.77 -6.09 6.95
C LYS A 53 4.06 -7.24 7.66
N ASN A 54 3.38 -6.96 8.77
CA ASN A 54 2.67 -7.97 9.54
C ASN A 54 1.20 -8.12 9.13
N LEU A 55 0.72 -7.30 8.20
CA LEU A 55 -0.68 -7.28 7.80
C LEU A 55 -1.19 -8.67 7.42
N ARG A 56 -0.41 -9.43 6.66
CA ARG A 56 -0.79 -10.78 6.20
C ARG A 56 -0.95 -11.79 7.35
N TYR A 57 -0.32 -11.53 8.51
CA TYR A 57 -0.44 -12.40 9.67
C TYR A 57 -1.63 -12.04 10.55
N GLN A 58 -2.14 -10.84 10.40
CA GLN A 58 -3.26 -10.31 11.18
C GLN A 58 -4.58 -10.46 10.46
N GLN A 59 -4.56 -10.53 9.14
CA GLN A 59 -5.75 -10.53 8.30
C GLN A 59 -5.66 -11.65 7.25
N ASP A 60 -6.80 -12.23 6.92
CA ASP A 60 -6.89 -13.15 5.79
C ASP A 60 -6.96 -12.32 4.51
N LEU A 61 -5.85 -12.25 3.79
CA LEU A 61 -5.75 -11.46 2.57
C LEU A 61 -6.08 -12.26 1.30
N ALA A 62 -6.18 -13.59 1.42
CA ALA A 62 -6.38 -14.46 0.25
C ALA A 62 -7.72 -14.24 -0.43
N GLU A 63 -8.74 -13.82 0.31
CA GLU A 63 -10.09 -13.60 -0.21
C GLU A 63 -10.41 -12.13 -0.46
N ARG A 64 -9.44 -11.23 -0.25
CA ARG A 64 -9.63 -9.80 -0.48
C ARG A 64 -9.58 -9.51 -1.98
N LYS A 65 -10.54 -8.73 -2.46
CA LYS A 65 -10.58 -8.28 -3.86
C LYS A 65 -9.65 -7.12 -4.12
N ILE A 66 -9.42 -6.29 -3.11
CA ILE A 66 -8.55 -5.14 -3.22
C ILE A 66 -7.09 -5.59 -3.41
N ALA A 67 -6.37 -4.94 -4.31
CA ALA A 67 -4.93 -5.19 -4.46
C ALA A 67 -4.19 -4.65 -3.23
N ILE A 68 -3.19 -5.37 -2.74
CA ILE A 68 -2.42 -4.97 -1.57
C ILE A 68 -0.94 -4.91 -1.94
N PHE A 69 -0.33 -3.77 -1.64
CA PHE A 69 1.09 -3.53 -1.91
C PHE A 69 1.77 -3.15 -0.59
N VAL A 70 2.70 -4.00 -0.14
CA VAL A 70 3.45 -3.77 1.09
C VAL A 70 4.83 -3.22 0.74
N LEU A 71 5.08 -1.97 1.14
CA LEU A 71 6.34 -1.31 0.89
C LEU A 71 7.40 -1.75 1.90
N PRO A 72 8.68 -1.82 1.48
CA PRO A 72 9.74 -2.31 2.37
C PRO A 72 10.22 -1.31 3.41
N THR A 73 9.87 -0.04 3.28
CA THR A 73 10.39 1.04 4.13
C THR A 73 9.43 2.22 4.13
N THR A 74 9.60 3.13 5.10
CA THR A 74 8.93 4.43 5.14
C THR A 74 9.81 5.56 4.60
N ARG A 75 11.02 5.27 4.16
CA ARG A 75 11.99 6.28 3.70
C ARG A 75 11.66 6.73 2.28
N TRP A 76 11.18 7.96 2.16
CA TRP A 76 10.68 8.50 0.91
C TRP A 76 11.62 8.36 -0.29
N PRO A 77 12.91 8.70 -0.19
CA PRO A 77 13.76 8.62 -1.37
C PRO A 77 13.88 7.21 -1.96
N LEU A 78 13.73 6.18 -1.10
CA LEU A 78 13.79 4.79 -1.54
C LEU A 78 12.48 4.31 -2.15
N LEU A 79 11.36 4.90 -1.75
CA LEU A 79 10.03 4.48 -2.21
C LEU A 79 9.70 4.99 -3.60
N LYS A 80 10.33 6.05 -4.05
CA LYS A 80 10.04 6.64 -5.36
C LYS A 80 10.20 5.63 -6.50
N ALA A 81 11.13 4.69 -6.37
CA ALA A 81 11.35 3.67 -7.38
C ALA A 81 10.17 2.68 -7.52
N TYR A 82 9.30 2.60 -6.52
CA TYR A 82 8.17 1.67 -6.53
C TYR A 82 6.89 2.29 -7.10
N ALA A 83 6.88 3.58 -7.39
CA ALA A 83 5.69 4.30 -7.84
C ALA A 83 5.06 3.69 -9.10
N VAL A 84 5.88 3.27 -10.05
CA VAL A 84 5.41 2.65 -11.30
C VAL A 84 4.71 1.31 -10.99
N ALA A 85 5.30 0.51 -10.13
CA ALA A 85 4.72 -0.79 -9.75
C ALA A 85 3.40 -0.62 -8.99
N ILE A 86 3.30 0.40 -8.13
CA ILE A 86 2.06 0.71 -7.43
C ILE A 86 0.96 1.06 -8.42
N GLY A 87 1.25 1.91 -9.41
CA GLY A 87 0.27 2.30 -10.41
C GLY A 87 -0.13 1.18 -11.35
N ALA A 88 0.65 0.10 -11.43
CA ALA A 88 0.41 -1.04 -12.31
C ALA A 88 -0.26 -2.23 -11.62
N MET A 89 -0.49 -2.17 -10.30
CA MET A 89 -1.12 -3.30 -9.60
C MET A 89 -2.57 -3.49 -10.03
N LYS A 90 -3.06 -4.71 -9.90
CA LYS A 90 -4.42 -5.10 -10.31
C LYS A 90 -5.18 -5.65 -9.10
N THR A 91 -6.51 -5.51 -9.13
CA THR A 91 -7.36 -6.06 -8.08
C THR A 91 -7.05 -7.53 -7.85
N GLY A 92 -6.95 -7.92 -6.58
CA GLY A 92 -6.59 -9.28 -6.20
C GLY A 92 -5.11 -9.52 -6.02
N ASP A 93 -4.23 -8.61 -6.46
CA ASP A 93 -2.79 -8.77 -6.28
C ASP A 93 -2.40 -8.60 -4.81
N TYR A 94 -1.42 -9.38 -4.39
CA TYR A 94 -0.70 -9.15 -3.14
C TYR A 94 0.79 -9.06 -3.46
N ILE A 95 1.38 -7.90 -3.23
CA ILE A 95 2.79 -7.64 -3.55
C ILE A 95 3.49 -7.15 -2.28
N GLU A 96 4.53 -7.85 -1.88
CA GLU A 96 5.36 -7.46 -0.74
C GLU A 96 6.80 -7.36 -1.25
N TRP A 97 7.36 -6.15 -1.18
CA TRP A 97 8.72 -5.91 -1.63
C TRP A 97 9.68 -5.89 -0.45
N ALA A 98 10.91 -6.32 -0.68
CA ALA A 98 12.00 -6.20 0.27
C ALA A 98 13.05 -5.24 -0.28
N LEU A 99 13.75 -4.53 0.61
CA LEU A 99 14.90 -3.74 0.21
C LEU A 99 15.99 -4.69 -0.29
N PRO A 100 16.76 -4.30 -1.32
CA PRO A 100 17.92 -5.09 -1.74
C PRO A 100 18.88 -5.29 -0.58
N ASP A 101 19.42 -6.48 -0.44
CA ASP A 101 20.47 -6.76 0.51
C ASP A 101 21.72 -5.96 0.10
N PRO A 102 22.32 -5.15 1.00
CA PRO A 102 23.51 -4.39 0.66
C PRO A 102 24.68 -5.23 0.18
N THR A 103 24.74 -6.50 0.58
CA THR A 103 25.79 -7.43 0.11
C THR A 103 25.52 -7.94 -1.30
N ASN A 104 24.30 -7.85 -1.78
CA ASN A 104 23.89 -8.29 -3.12
C ASN A 104 23.63 -7.13 -4.06
N SER A 105 23.63 -5.90 -3.58
CA SER A 105 23.50 -4.74 -4.45
C SER A 105 24.83 -4.49 -5.16
N ALA A 106 24.85 -4.87 -6.39
CA ALA A 106 26.01 -4.61 -7.23
C ALA A 106 25.99 -3.18 -7.74
#